data_e8e22fb304a1bcd8cf94e83a46850199
#
_entry.id   e8e22fb304a1bcd8cf94e83a46850199
#
_cell.length_a   1.000
_cell.length_b   1.000
_cell.length_c   1.000
_cell.angle_alpha   90.00
_cell.angle_beta   90.00
_cell.angle_gamma   90.00
#
_symmetry.space_group_name_H-M   'P 1'
#
loop_
_entity.id
_entity.type
_entity.pdbx_description
1 polymer ?
#
loop_
_entity_poly.entity_id
_entity_poly.type
_entity_poly.pdbx_seq_one_letter_code
_entity_poly.pdbx_strand_id
1 'polypeptide(L)'
;MSFQDFFEYLESQTIFGVSLSTIFWIIVIGLVALILERVTTRYLRKFAKRTRLAPYVANSMVLTARILILIGATFAIFRVGGLPSEWIVAFSALGGTAVGFASTRTIGNFIAGLYLFATRPFRVGDYVRIGTVEGIVQEITINYTKILTIGNNVVSISNLQIMDRDITNYSYESEEHISLYCYTLEIGFDHSVSSTKIAEIFNEVFERYVHMLPKKPKYMLVRSGAFERVYMVYLYVEHPEDIFVLRPQIVEDVFKRWDMERAKGKA
;
A
#
# COMPACT_ATOMS: atom_id res chain seq x y z
N MET A 1 -42.43 -11.39 49.25
CA MET A 1 -42.39 -11.58 47.79
C MET A 1 -40.93 -11.87 47.44
N SER A 2 -40.61 -13.11 47.10
CA SER A 2 -39.25 -13.44 46.73
C SER A 2 -38.92 -12.82 45.37
N PHE A 3 -37.63 -12.72 45.03
CA PHE A 3 -37.21 -12.23 43.72
C PHE A 3 -37.80 -13.11 42.57
N GLN A 4 -37.96 -14.38 42.81
CA GLN A 4 -38.60 -15.33 41.89
C GLN A 4 -40.09 -15.04 41.72
N ASP A 5 -40.86 -14.84 42.80
CA ASP A 5 -42.29 -14.51 42.74
C ASP A 5 -42.57 -13.22 41.96
N PHE A 6 -41.66 -12.24 42.04
CA PHE A 6 -41.76 -10.98 41.28
C PHE A 6 -41.58 -11.18 39.76
N PHE A 7 -40.64 -12.03 39.34
CA PHE A 7 -40.45 -12.33 37.92
C PHE A 7 -41.56 -13.19 37.35
N GLU A 8 -42.07 -14.18 38.11
CA GLU A 8 -43.21 -15.00 37.72
C GLU A 8 -44.48 -14.15 37.53
N TYR A 9 -44.70 -13.16 38.39
CA TYR A 9 -45.77 -12.18 38.23
C TYR A 9 -45.57 -11.32 36.97
N LEU A 10 -44.39 -10.86 36.67
CA LEU A 10 -44.08 -10.07 35.46
C LEU A 10 -44.23 -10.91 34.15
N GLU A 11 -43.98 -12.20 34.20
CA GLU A 11 -44.18 -13.09 33.05
C GLU A 11 -45.67 -13.35 32.77
N SER A 12 -46.50 -13.41 33.82
CA SER A 12 -47.94 -13.63 33.68
C SER A 12 -48.72 -12.44 33.13
N GLN A 13 -48.13 -11.22 33.21
CA GLN A 13 -48.77 -9.99 32.72
C GLN A 13 -48.26 -9.63 31.32
N THR A 14 -49.18 -9.38 30.39
CA THR A 14 -48.85 -8.98 29.01
C THR A 14 -49.48 -7.64 28.66
N ILE A 15 -48.68 -6.77 28.01
CA ILE A 15 -49.15 -5.51 27.44
C ILE A 15 -48.88 -5.58 25.93
N PHE A 16 -49.92 -5.39 25.10
CA PHE A 16 -49.86 -5.54 23.66
C PHE A 16 -49.26 -6.86 23.15
N GLY A 17 -49.45 -7.96 23.88
CA GLY A 17 -48.94 -9.30 23.53
C GLY A 17 -47.45 -9.52 23.89
N VAL A 18 -46.82 -8.59 24.57
CA VAL A 18 -45.44 -8.72 25.06
C VAL A 18 -45.45 -8.84 26.59
N SER A 19 -44.69 -9.79 27.15
CA SER A 19 -44.63 -9.93 28.63
C SER A 19 -43.94 -8.72 29.27
N LEU A 20 -44.40 -8.36 30.46
CA LEU A 20 -43.77 -7.27 31.24
C LEU A 20 -42.31 -7.56 31.56
N SER A 21 -41.95 -8.82 31.72
CA SER A 21 -40.55 -9.24 31.92
C SER A 21 -39.67 -8.91 30.70
N THR A 22 -40.16 -9.10 29.48
CA THR A 22 -39.46 -8.71 28.26
C THR A 22 -39.24 -7.20 28.19
N ILE A 23 -40.27 -6.39 28.48
CA ILE A 23 -40.18 -4.93 28.52
C ILE A 23 -39.14 -4.47 29.56
N PHE A 24 -39.17 -5.08 30.75
CA PHE A 24 -38.19 -4.80 31.79
C PHE A 24 -36.76 -5.05 31.34
N TRP A 25 -36.49 -6.22 30.73
CA TRP A 25 -35.17 -6.55 30.23
C TRP A 25 -34.70 -5.65 29.07
N ILE A 26 -35.60 -5.24 28.17
CA ILE A 26 -35.26 -4.24 27.11
C ILE A 26 -34.82 -2.91 27.72
N ILE A 27 -35.53 -2.43 28.76
CA ILE A 27 -35.17 -1.21 29.46
C ILE A 27 -33.79 -1.37 30.14
N VAL A 28 -33.56 -2.51 30.81
CA VAL A 28 -32.28 -2.78 31.48
C VAL A 28 -31.14 -2.83 30.46
N ILE A 29 -31.29 -3.50 29.34
CA ILE A 29 -30.30 -3.56 28.26
C ILE A 29 -30.04 -2.16 27.73
N GLY A 30 -31.08 -1.36 27.48
CA GLY A 30 -30.91 0.04 27.02
C GLY A 30 -30.13 0.91 28.02
N LEU A 31 -30.46 0.80 29.32
CA LEU A 31 -29.74 1.51 30.39
C LEU A 31 -28.26 1.08 30.48
N VAL A 32 -28.01 -0.23 30.43
CA VAL A 32 -26.65 -0.80 30.46
C VAL A 32 -25.86 -0.31 29.23
N ALA A 33 -26.48 -0.36 28.04
CA ALA A 33 -25.84 0.14 26.81
C ALA A 33 -25.49 1.63 26.91
N LEU A 34 -26.39 2.47 27.44
CA LEU A 34 -26.13 3.91 27.66
C LEU A 34 -25.02 4.16 28.69
N ILE A 35 -24.99 3.38 29.77
CA ILE A 35 -23.94 3.48 30.78
C ILE A 35 -22.60 3.07 30.14
N LEU A 36 -22.58 1.94 29.45
CA LEU A 36 -21.38 1.42 28.79
C LEU A 36 -20.86 2.41 27.75
N GLU A 37 -21.74 2.99 26.93
CA GLU A 37 -21.38 4.03 25.95
C GLU A 37 -20.74 5.24 26.66
N ARG A 38 -21.36 5.75 27.75
CA ARG A 38 -20.82 6.91 28.47
C ARG A 38 -19.47 6.61 29.11
N VAL A 39 -19.32 5.45 29.72
CA VAL A 39 -18.06 5.03 30.37
C VAL A 39 -16.96 4.88 29.32
N THR A 40 -17.24 4.11 28.26
CA THR A 40 -16.28 3.87 27.17
C THR A 40 -15.88 5.16 26.47
N THR A 41 -16.84 6.04 26.15
CA THR A 41 -16.57 7.34 25.54
C THR A 41 -15.70 8.23 26.42
N ARG A 42 -15.98 8.30 27.74
CA ARG A 42 -15.17 9.07 28.69
C ARG A 42 -13.75 8.51 28.79
N TYR A 43 -13.62 7.19 28.86
CA TYR A 43 -12.33 6.52 28.92
C TYR A 43 -11.51 6.75 27.65
N LEU A 44 -12.08 6.55 26.47
CA LEU A 44 -11.41 6.76 25.18
C LEU A 44 -10.98 8.22 24.98
N ARG A 45 -11.84 9.18 25.31
CA ARG A 45 -11.49 10.60 25.25
C ARG A 45 -10.37 10.98 26.23
N LYS A 46 -10.37 10.40 27.45
CA LYS A 46 -9.31 10.60 28.42
C LYS A 46 -7.99 9.99 27.95
N PHE A 47 -8.05 8.80 27.41
CA PHE A 47 -6.91 8.10 26.80
C PHE A 47 -6.32 8.92 25.63
N ALA A 48 -7.15 9.36 24.69
CA ALA A 48 -6.73 10.17 23.54
C ALA A 48 -6.05 11.49 23.96
N LYS A 49 -6.58 12.16 25.01
CA LYS A 49 -5.94 13.35 25.58
C LYS A 49 -4.58 13.04 26.21
N ARG A 50 -4.46 11.92 26.93
CA ARG A 50 -3.21 11.51 27.59
C ARG A 50 -2.11 11.15 26.60
N THR A 51 -2.49 10.52 25.49
CA THR A 51 -1.57 10.09 24.42
C THR A 51 -1.38 11.14 23.33
N ARG A 52 -1.97 12.35 23.49
CA ARG A 52 -1.90 13.46 22.50
C ARG A 52 -2.32 13.03 21.09
N LEU A 53 -3.29 12.14 20.98
CA LEU A 53 -3.82 11.72 19.67
C LEU A 53 -4.56 12.87 18.99
N ALA A 54 -4.45 12.91 17.67
CA ALA A 54 -5.17 13.90 16.88
C ALA A 54 -6.70 13.77 17.09
N PRO A 55 -7.45 14.88 17.11
CA PRO A 55 -8.89 14.87 17.42
C PRO A 55 -9.72 13.94 16.52
N TYR A 56 -9.34 13.81 15.25
CA TYR A 56 -10.05 12.91 14.32
C TYR A 56 -9.88 11.44 14.70
N VAL A 57 -8.71 11.03 15.20
CA VAL A 57 -8.46 9.65 15.68
C VAL A 57 -9.32 9.35 16.89
N ALA A 58 -9.34 10.28 17.87
CA ALA A 58 -10.17 10.15 19.07
C ALA A 58 -11.67 10.02 18.72
N ASN A 59 -12.16 10.82 17.77
CA ASN A 59 -13.54 10.77 17.33
C ASN A 59 -13.86 9.44 16.62
N SER A 60 -12.97 8.94 15.76
CA SER A 60 -13.14 7.65 15.11
C SER A 60 -13.19 6.50 16.11
N MET A 61 -12.30 6.47 17.11
CA MET A 61 -12.33 5.46 18.17
C MET A 61 -13.65 5.47 18.95
N VAL A 62 -14.16 6.66 19.30
CA VAL A 62 -15.44 6.83 20.00
C VAL A 62 -16.59 6.36 19.12
N LEU A 63 -16.61 6.73 17.83
CA LEU A 63 -17.65 6.31 16.90
C LEU A 63 -17.68 4.80 16.72
N THR A 64 -16.53 4.17 16.53
CA THR A 64 -16.41 2.71 16.40
C THR A 64 -16.93 2.00 17.64
N ALA A 65 -16.51 2.43 18.84
CA ALA A 65 -16.99 1.85 20.09
C ALA A 65 -18.50 2.00 20.26
N ARG A 66 -19.06 3.17 19.90
CA ARG A 66 -20.51 3.41 19.94
C ARG A 66 -21.28 2.47 19.00
N ILE A 67 -20.80 2.29 17.76
CA ILE A 67 -21.41 1.36 16.80
C ILE A 67 -21.39 -0.07 17.33
N LEU A 68 -20.27 -0.53 17.91
CA LEU A 68 -20.15 -1.88 18.47
C LEU A 68 -21.10 -2.09 19.65
N ILE A 69 -21.23 -1.12 20.55
CA ILE A 69 -22.15 -1.17 21.68
C ILE A 69 -23.59 -1.21 21.17
N LEU A 70 -23.94 -0.40 20.16
CA LEU A 70 -25.27 -0.38 19.57
C LEU A 70 -25.62 -1.73 18.93
N ILE A 71 -24.71 -2.31 18.15
CA ILE A 71 -24.88 -3.64 17.56
C ILE A 71 -25.11 -4.69 18.65
N GLY A 72 -24.26 -4.72 19.70
CA GLY A 72 -24.38 -5.65 20.81
C GLY A 72 -25.73 -5.51 21.56
N ALA A 73 -26.14 -4.27 21.83
CA ALA A 73 -27.43 -3.98 22.47
C ALA A 73 -28.62 -4.44 21.60
N THR A 74 -28.54 -4.21 20.28
CA THR A 74 -29.59 -4.66 19.34
C THR A 74 -29.73 -6.18 19.35
N PHE A 75 -28.64 -6.94 19.31
CA PHE A 75 -28.68 -8.40 19.40
C PHE A 75 -29.21 -8.88 20.75
N ALA A 76 -28.82 -8.20 21.85
CA ALA A 76 -29.35 -8.54 23.18
C ALA A 76 -30.86 -8.29 23.27
N ILE A 77 -31.37 -7.21 22.71
CA ILE A 77 -32.80 -6.89 22.64
C ILE A 77 -33.54 -7.94 21.80
N PHE A 78 -33.01 -8.34 20.66
CA PHE A 78 -33.61 -9.37 19.81
C PHE A 78 -33.69 -10.70 20.55
N ARG A 79 -32.68 -11.07 21.31
CA ARG A 79 -32.65 -12.30 22.11
C ARG A 79 -33.76 -12.30 23.19
N VAL A 80 -33.89 -11.19 23.92
CA VAL A 80 -34.89 -11.03 24.98
C VAL A 80 -36.30 -10.86 24.40
N GLY A 81 -36.41 -10.20 23.25
CA GLY A 81 -37.70 -10.00 22.55
C GLY A 81 -38.28 -11.28 21.94
N GLY A 82 -37.65 -12.44 22.15
CA GLY A 82 -38.20 -13.75 21.71
C GLY A 82 -37.96 -14.05 20.23
N LEU A 83 -37.08 -13.32 19.54
CA LEU A 83 -36.67 -13.69 18.18
C LEU A 83 -36.04 -15.09 18.17
N PRO A 84 -36.50 -15.99 17.27
CA PRO A 84 -35.89 -17.31 17.13
C PRO A 84 -34.40 -17.24 16.91
N SER A 85 -33.64 -18.14 17.51
CA SER A 85 -32.15 -18.14 17.40
C SER A 85 -31.67 -18.20 15.96
N GLU A 86 -32.43 -18.86 15.10
CA GLU A 86 -32.16 -19.02 13.66
C GLU A 86 -32.06 -17.67 12.94
N TRP A 87 -32.92 -16.72 13.28
CA TRP A 87 -32.89 -15.37 12.71
C TRP A 87 -31.66 -14.57 13.17
N ILE A 88 -31.30 -14.71 14.46
CA ILE A 88 -30.12 -14.06 15.02
C ILE A 88 -28.85 -14.58 14.30
N VAL A 89 -28.78 -15.90 14.12
CA VAL A 89 -27.68 -16.54 13.38
C VAL A 89 -27.66 -16.07 11.91
N ALA A 90 -28.82 -16.07 11.24
CA ALA A 90 -28.92 -15.62 9.85
C ALA A 90 -28.46 -14.15 9.67
N PHE A 91 -28.95 -13.22 10.50
CA PHE A 91 -28.53 -11.81 10.45
C PHE A 91 -27.05 -11.65 10.80
N SER A 92 -26.52 -12.41 11.76
CA SER A 92 -25.11 -12.39 12.11
C SER A 92 -24.23 -12.89 10.95
N ALA A 93 -24.66 -13.96 10.27
CA ALA A 93 -23.95 -14.51 9.12
C ALA A 93 -23.95 -13.52 7.96
N LEU A 94 -25.10 -12.95 7.59
CA LEU A 94 -25.20 -11.96 6.51
C LEU A 94 -24.41 -10.69 6.84
N GLY A 95 -24.56 -10.15 8.04
CA GLY A 95 -23.83 -8.96 8.50
C GLY A 95 -22.34 -9.22 8.57
N GLY A 96 -21.92 -10.36 9.12
CA GLY A 96 -20.51 -10.77 9.17
C GLY A 96 -19.88 -10.92 7.79
N THR A 97 -20.61 -11.55 6.86
CA THR A 97 -20.19 -11.69 5.46
C THR A 97 -20.03 -10.33 4.78
N ALA A 98 -21.00 -9.43 4.95
CA ALA A 98 -20.94 -8.07 4.39
C ALA A 98 -19.73 -7.28 4.93
N VAL A 99 -19.49 -7.31 6.24
CA VAL A 99 -18.33 -6.67 6.88
C VAL A 99 -17.03 -7.35 6.42
N GLY A 100 -17.00 -8.67 6.29
CA GLY A 100 -15.86 -9.43 5.79
C GLY A 100 -15.47 -8.97 4.38
N PHE A 101 -16.41 -8.93 3.45
CA PHE A 101 -16.15 -8.44 2.09
C PHE A 101 -15.72 -6.97 2.06
N ALA A 102 -16.37 -6.10 2.83
CA ALA A 102 -15.98 -4.69 2.92
C ALA A 102 -14.55 -4.51 3.46
N SER A 103 -14.08 -5.42 4.32
CA SER A 103 -12.75 -5.37 4.94
C SER A 103 -11.65 -6.06 4.13
N THR A 104 -11.98 -6.79 3.06
CA THR A 104 -11.03 -7.62 2.30
C THR A 104 -9.79 -6.86 1.86
N ARG A 105 -9.94 -5.66 1.31
CA ARG A 105 -8.80 -4.84 0.87
C ARG A 105 -7.92 -4.39 2.03
N THR A 106 -8.50 -4.02 3.16
CA THR A 106 -7.75 -3.57 4.33
C THR A 106 -6.93 -4.71 4.93
N ILE A 107 -7.57 -5.87 5.10
CA ILE A 107 -6.92 -7.08 5.59
C ILE A 107 -5.85 -7.55 4.58
N GLY A 108 -6.17 -7.53 3.28
CA GLY A 108 -5.22 -7.85 2.23
C GLY A 108 -3.97 -6.98 2.25
N ASN A 109 -4.12 -5.66 2.40
CA ASN A 109 -2.98 -4.74 2.54
C ASN A 109 -2.14 -5.03 3.79
N PHE A 110 -2.79 -5.33 4.91
CA PHE A 110 -2.11 -5.70 6.15
C PHE A 110 -1.27 -6.97 5.99
N ILE A 111 -1.86 -8.03 5.42
CA ILE A 111 -1.16 -9.30 5.16
C ILE A 111 -0.02 -9.09 4.17
N ALA A 112 -0.25 -8.34 3.08
CA ALA A 112 0.76 -8.00 2.09
C ALA A 112 1.92 -7.22 2.73
N GLY A 113 1.63 -6.25 3.62
CA GLY A 113 2.64 -5.51 4.37
C GLY A 113 3.50 -6.42 5.24
N LEU A 114 2.89 -7.34 5.99
CA LEU A 114 3.63 -8.34 6.77
C LEU A 114 4.52 -9.23 5.90
N TYR A 115 4.01 -9.64 4.74
CA TYR A 115 4.76 -10.43 3.76
C TYR A 115 5.98 -9.67 3.24
N LEU A 116 5.83 -8.40 2.84
CA LEU A 116 6.94 -7.56 2.39
C LEU A 116 8.00 -7.37 3.48
N PHE A 117 7.60 -7.21 4.74
CA PHE A 117 8.53 -7.14 5.87
C PHE A 117 9.28 -8.46 6.11
N ALA A 118 8.63 -9.61 5.89
CA ALA A 118 9.24 -10.92 6.09
C ALA A 118 10.19 -11.30 4.94
N THR A 119 9.76 -11.12 3.68
CA THR A 119 10.51 -11.56 2.49
C THR A 119 11.52 -10.55 1.99
N ARG A 120 11.29 -9.25 2.26
CA ARG A 120 12.15 -8.12 1.88
C ARG A 120 12.62 -8.15 0.43
N PRO A 121 11.72 -8.19 -0.55
CA PRO A 121 12.10 -8.16 -1.96
C PRO A 121 12.82 -6.86 -2.34
N PHE A 122 12.64 -5.81 -1.53
CA PHE A 122 13.35 -4.54 -1.57
C PHE A 122 13.39 -3.93 -0.17
N ARG A 123 14.26 -2.93 0.02
CA ARG A 123 14.46 -2.21 1.28
C ARG A 123 14.21 -0.72 1.08
N VAL A 124 14.02 0.01 2.19
CA VAL A 124 14.04 1.48 2.17
C VAL A 124 15.42 1.94 1.69
N GLY A 125 15.43 2.85 0.71
CA GLY A 125 16.63 3.30 0.01
C GLY A 125 16.88 2.60 -1.32
N ASP A 126 16.28 1.44 -1.59
CA ASP A 126 16.47 0.76 -2.88
C ASP A 126 15.81 1.52 -4.03
N TYR A 127 16.47 1.50 -5.19
CA TYR A 127 15.85 1.92 -6.44
C TYR A 127 15.10 0.74 -7.06
N VAL A 128 13.80 0.91 -7.24
CA VAL A 128 12.92 -0.18 -7.70
C VAL A 128 11.98 0.28 -8.81
N ARG A 129 11.54 -0.68 -9.61
CA ARG A 129 10.37 -0.52 -10.49
C ARG A 129 9.30 -1.51 -10.05
N ILE A 130 8.10 -0.99 -9.76
CA ILE A 130 6.93 -1.78 -9.37
C ILE A 130 5.83 -1.51 -10.39
N GLY A 131 5.64 -2.43 -11.32
CA GLY A 131 4.80 -2.21 -12.49
C GLY A 131 5.27 -1.00 -13.31
N THR A 132 4.47 0.08 -13.34
CA THR A 132 4.80 1.32 -14.06
C THR A 132 5.46 2.41 -13.20
N VAL A 133 5.49 2.23 -11.89
CA VAL A 133 6.08 3.20 -10.97
C VAL A 133 7.54 2.84 -10.72
N GLU A 134 8.42 3.83 -10.91
CA GLU A 134 9.86 3.66 -10.77
C GLU A 134 10.43 4.76 -9.89
N GLY A 135 11.33 4.40 -8.97
CA GLY A 135 11.99 5.35 -8.08
C GLY A 135 12.59 4.72 -6.83
N ILE A 136 12.88 5.55 -5.85
CA ILE A 136 13.52 5.18 -4.59
C ILE A 136 12.47 4.91 -3.53
N VAL A 137 12.57 3.78 -2.84
CA VAL A 137 11.69 3.42 -1.73
C VAL A 137 12.00 4.32 -0.53
N GLN A 138 11.06 5.22 -0.17
CA GLN A 138 11.21 6.11 0.98
C GLN A 138 10.73 5.49 2.28
N GLU A 139 9.61 4.76 2.23
CA GLU A 139 8.97 4.24 3.42
C GLU A 139 8.16 3.00 3.07
N ILE A 140 8.22 1.99 3.92
CA ILE A 140 7.36 0.80 3.87
C ILE A 140 6.52 0.81 5.14
N THR A 141 5.21 1.01 5.00
CA THR A 141 4.26 0.93 6.10
C THR A 141 3.48 -0.39 6.03
N ILE A 142 2.62 -0.63 6.99
CA ILE A 142 1.82 -1.86 7.02
C ILE A 142 0.79 -1.94 5.88
N ASN A 143 0.32 -0.78 5.35
CA ASN A 143 -0.72 -0.73 4.33
C ASN A 143 -0.23 -0.26 2.95
N TYR A 144 0.85 0.50 2.91
CA TYR A 144 1.38 1.09 1.67
C TYR A 144 2.89 1.28 1.72
N THR A 145 3.50 1.35 0.56
CA THR A 145 4.89 1.70 0.35
C THR A 145 4.97 3.01 -0.43
N LYS A 146 5.84 3.93 0.00
CA LYS A 146 6.08 5.23 -0.66
C LYS A 146 7.32 5.16 -1.53
N ILE A 147 7.20 5.63 -2.76
CA ILE A 147 8.27 5.69 -3.75
C ILE A 147 8.47 7.14 -4.18
N LEU A 148 9.70 7.63 -4.08
CA LEU A 148 10.12 8.90 -4.65
C LEU A 148 10.48 8.69 -6.12
N THR A 149 9.76 9.35 -7.02
CA THR A 149 9.99 9.24 -8.46
C THR A 149 10.97 10.31 -8.97
N ILE A 150 11.47 10.15 -10.18
CA ILE A 150 12.38 11.09 -10.84
C ILE A 150 11.80 12.52 -10.94
N GLY A 151 10.48 12.67 -10.98
CA GLY A 151 9.81 13.97 -10.95
C GLY A 151 9.74 14.61 -9.56
N ASN A 152 10.46 14.07 -8.58
CA ASN A 152 10.44 14.49 -7.16
C ASN A 152 9.05 14.41 -6.52
N ASN A 153 8.20 13.51 -7.03
CA ASN A 153 6.87 13.25 -6.49
C ASN A 153 6.88 11.94 -5.69
N VAL A 154 6.12 11.91 -4.59
CA VAL A 154 5.97 10.70 -3.78
C VAL A 154 4.70 9.97 -4.21
N VAL A 155 4.87 8.74 -4.70
CA VAL A 155 3.76 7.85 -5.05
C VAL A 155 3.58 6.83 -3.93
N SER A 156 2.35 6.74 -3.40
CA SER A 156 1.98 5.72 -2.42
C SER A 156 1.27 4.57 -3.12
N ILE A 157 1.85 3.37 -3.05
CA ILE A 157 1.28 2.15 -3.63
C ILE A 157 0.81 1.27 -2.47
N SER A 158 -0.42 0.76 -2.53
CA SER A 158 -0.90 -0.18 -1.52
C SER A 158 -0.12 -1.49 -1.58
N ASN A 159 0.21 -2.07 -0.42
CA ASN A 159 1.05 -3.26 -0.37
C ASN A 159 0.42 -4.45 -1.11
N LEU A 160 -0.90 -4.57 -1.10
CA LEU A 160 -1.61 -5.58 -1.87
C LEU A 160 -1.37 -5.41 -3.38
N GLN A 161 -1.39 -4.17 -3.90
CA GLN A 161 -1.08 -3.90 -5.31
C GLN A 161 0.37 -4.22 -5.67
N ILE A 162 1.29 -4.07 -4.73
CA ILE A 162 2.70 -4.43 -4.95
C ILE A 162 2.84 -5.92 -5.16
N MET A 163 2.16 -6.73 -4.37
CA MET A 163 2.18 -8.20 -4.50
C MET A 163 1.61 -8.71 -5.83
N ASP A 164 0.70 -7.94 -6.43
CA ASP A 164 0.06 -8.29 -7.71
C ASP A 164 0.87 -7.80 -8.93
N ARG A 165 2.06 -7.24 -8.73
CA ARG A 165 2.88 -6.65 -9.80
C ARG A 165 4.29 -7.21 -9.81
N ASP A 166 4.91 -7.15 -11.00
CA ASP A 166 6.34 -7.42 -11.15
C ASP A 166 7.16 -6.36 -10.43
N ILE A 167 8.14 -6.83 -9.68
CA ILE A 167 9.08 -6.00 -8.93
C ILE A 167 10.47 -6.18 -9.54
N THR A 168 11.05 -5.10 -10.07
CA THR A 168 12.45 -5.05 -10.45
C THR A 168 13.20 -4.27 -9.38
N ASN A 169 14.10 -4.92 -8.66
CA ASN A 169 15.04 -4.26 -7.76
C ASN A 169 16.36 -4.10 -8.50
N TYR A 170 16.85 -2.87 -8.59
CA TYR A 170 18.11 -2.53 -9.28
C TYR A 170 19.33 -2.66 -8.37
N SER A 171 19.14 -3.04 -7.11
CA SER A 171 20.24 -3.35 -6.19
C SER A 171 21.12 -4.46 -6.76
N TYR A 172 22.42 -4.24 -6.81
CA TYR A 172 23.42 -5.11 -7.40
C TYR A 172 24.61 -5.27 -6.46
N GLU A 173 24.92 -6.50 -6.11
CA GLU A 173 26.10 -6.82 -5.35
C GLU A 173 27.25 -7.10 -6.33
N SER A 174 28.31 -6.28 -6.28
CA SER A 174 29.46 -6.48 -7.15
C SER A 174 30.32 -7.66 -6.65
N GLU A 175 31.20 -8.17 -7.53
CA GLU A 175 32.16 -9.25 -7.19
C GLU A 175 33.10 -8.84 -6.02
N GLU A 176 33.26 -7.55 -5.78
CA GLU A 176 34.04 -6.99 -4.67
C GLU A 176 33.22 -6.75 -3.39
N HIS A 177 31.98 -7.27 -3.32
CA HIS A 177 31.02 -7.05 -2.22
C HIS A 177 30.63 -5.59 -1.96
N ILE A 178 30.76 -4.73 -2.98
CA ILE A 178 30.28 -3.35 -2.92
C ILE A 178 28.82 -3.33 -3.37
N SER A 179 27.96 -2.79 -2.54
CA SER A 179 26.54 -2.59 -2.90
C SER A 179 26.43 -1.46 -3.91
N LEU A 180 26.06 -1.78 -5.12
CA LEU A 180 25.81 -0.86 -6.22
C LEU A 180 24.38 -0.96 -6.70
N TYR A 181 23.94 0.00 -7.50
CA TYR A 181 22.69 -0.09 -8.26
C TYR A 181 23.03 -0.24 -9.74
N CYS A 182 22.54 -1.31 -10.37
CA CYS A 182 22.67 -1.53 -11.81
C CYS A 182 21.38 -1.12 -12.50
N TYR A 183 21.28 0.15 -12.87
CA TYR A 183 20.12 0.66 -13.59
C TYR A 183 20.19 0.26 -15.06
N THR A 184 19.08 -0.25 -15.61
CA THR A 184 18.97 -0.64 -17.00
C THR A 184 17.95 0.21 -17.72
N LEU A 185 18.31 0.74 -18.90
CA LEU A 185 17.40 1.49 -19.77
C LEU A 185 17.54 1.07 -21.21
N GLU A 186 16.43 1.10 -21.94
CA GLU A 186 16.42 0.86 -23.37
C GLU A 186 16.51 2.19 -24.13
N ILE A 187 17.38 2.23 -25.16
CA ILE A 187 17.49 3.35 -26.08
C ILE A 187 17.29 2.82 -27.49
N GLY A 188 16.28 3.34 -28.20
CA GLY A 188 15.97 2.99 -29.58
C GLY A 188 16.56 3.99 -30.57
N PHE A 189 17.15 3.49 -31.66
CA PHE A 189 17.67 4.28 -32.78
C PHE A 189 17.07 3.76 -34.09
N ASP A 190 16.73 4.66 -35.00
CA ASP A 190 16.38 4.27 -36.36
C ASP A 190 17.61 3.78 -37.17
N HIS A 191 17.40 3.33 -38.37
CA HIS A 191 18.47 2.78 -39.25
C HIS A 191 19.29 3.88 -39.96
N SER A 192 19.07 5.15 -39.72
CA SER A 192 19.77 6.27 -40.37
C SER A 192 21.28 6.31 -40.06
N VAL A 193 21.68 5.77 -38.90
CA VAL A 193 23.08 5.69 -38.47
C VAL A 193 23.46 4.22 -38.33
N SER A 194 24.65 3.83 -38.80
CA SER A 194 25.12 2.45 -38.75
C SER A 194 25.37 2.00 -37.31
N SER A 195 25.23 0.69 -37.03
CA SER A 195 25.49 0.12 -35.70
C SER A 195 26.91 0.37 -35.20
N THR A 196 27.89 0.39 -36.09
CA THR A 196 29.29 0.74 -35.76
C THR A 196 29.39 2.16 -35.22
N LYS A 197 28.68 3.10 -35.87
CA LYS A 197 28.69 4.50 -35.45
C LYS A 197 27.95 4.70 -34.14
N ILE A 198 26.85 3.97 -33.89
CA ILE A 198 26.16 3.99 -32.61
C ILE A 198 27.09 3.46 -31.50
N ALA A 199 27.89 2.43 -31.76
CA ALA A 199 28.87 1.93 -30.82
C ALA A 199 29.96 2.98 -30.48
N GLU A 200 30.43 3.73 -31.47
CA GLU A 200 31.37 4.85 -31.27
C GLU A 200 30.74 5.95 -30.40
N ILE A 201 29.46 6.29 -30.66
CA ILE A 201 28.70 7.28 -29.87
C ILE A 201 28.63 6.87 -28.40
N PHE A 202 28.22 5.61 -28.11
CA PHE A 202 28.17 5.12 -26.75
C PHE A 202 29.52 5.19 -26.06
N ASN A 203 30.59 4.73 -26.73
CA ASN A 203 31.92 4.76 -26.15
C ASN A 203 32.40 6.18 -25.87
N GLU A 204 32.20 7.13 -26.79
CA GLU A 204 32.58 8.53 -26.61
C GLU A 204 31.81 9.19 -25.47
N VAL A 205 30.50 8.97 -25.40
CA VAL A 205 29.68 9.54 -24.34
C VAL A 205 30.03 8.91 -22.98
N PHE A 206 30.18 7.60 -22.90
CA PHE A 206 30.48 6.94 -21.64
C PHE A 206 31.84 7.30 -21.06
N GLU A 207 32.85 7.57 -21.89
CA GLU A 207 34.16 8.07 -21.42
C GLU A 207 34.04 9.37 -20.62
N ARG A 208 33.08 10.24 -20.93
CA ARG A 208 32.89 11.51 -20.19
C ARG A 208 32.41 11.27 -18.78
N TYR A 209 31.71 10.15 -18.54
CA TYR A 209 31.11 9.82 -17.25
C TYR A 209 31.91 8.80 -16.42
N VAL A 210 33.01 8.25 -16.94
CA VAL A 210 33.85 7.27 -16.23
C VAL A 210 34.31 7.75 -14.86
N HIS A 211 34.62 9.05 -14.72
CA HIS A 211 35.08 9.61 -13.44
C HIS A 211 33.94 9.84 -12.40
N MET A 212 32.70 9.77 -12.84
CA MET A 212 31.51 9.99 -12.00
C MET A 212 30.82 8.68 -11.59
N LEU A 213 31.26 7.56 -12.15
CA LEU A 213 30.61 6.27 -11.99
C LEU A 213 31.59 5.24 -11.40
N PRO A 214 31.15 4.37 -10.49
CA PRO A 214 31.98 3.33 -9.90
C PRO A 214 32.42 2.27 -10.93
N LYS A 215 31.64 2.12 -12.03
CA LYS A 215 31.94 1.21 -13.12
C LYS A 215 31.53 1.82 -14.45
N LYS A 216 32.37 1.63 -15.48
CA LYS A 216 32.06 2.10 -16.84
C LYS A 216 30.72 1.53 -17.32
N PRO A 217 29.80 2.37 -17.85
CA PRO A 217 28.56 1.89 -18.43
C PRO A 217 28.81 0.89 -19.55
N LYS A 218 27.87 -0.06 -19.71
CA LYS A 218 27.89 -1.05 -20.79
C LYS A 218 26.64 -0.89 -21.63
N TYR A 219 26.73 -1.33 -22.87
CA TYR A 219 25.56 -1.41 -23.74
C TYR A 219 25.54 -2.76 -24.48
N MET A 220 24.35 -3.18 -24.87
CA MET A 220 24.13 -4.40 -25.63
C MET A 220 22.97 -4.19 -26.61
N LEU A 221 23.12 -4.62 -27.86
CA LEU A 221 22.01 -4.64 -28.80
C LEU A 221 21.03 -5.78 -28.40
N VAL A 222 19.82 -5.41 -28.03
CA VAL A 222 18.78 -6.35 -27.57
C VAL A 222 17.86 -6.79 -28.71
N ARG A 223 17.51 -5.81 -29.57
CA ARG A 223 16.57 -6.05 -30.66
C ARG A 223 16.95 -5.20 -31.88
N SER A 224 16.85 -5.79 -33.07
CA SER A 224 16.91 -5.09 -34.35
C SER A 224 15.67 -5.41 -35.16
N GLY A 225 14.74 -4.48 -35.24
CA GLY A 225 13.50 -4.58 -36.00
C GLY A 225 13.59 -3.91 -37.38
N ALA A 226 12.47 -3.82 -38.11
CA ALA A 226 12.41 -3.15 -39.39
C ALA A 226 12.63 -1.64 -39.32
N PHE A 227 12.25 -0.99 -38.21
CA PHE A 227 12.26 0.46 -38.06
C PHE A 227 13.29 0.97 -37.05
N GLU A 228 13.71 0.14 -36.09
CA GLU A 228 14.59 0.52 -35.01
C GLU A 228 15.55 -0.58 -34.55
N ARG A 229 16.66 -0.16 -33.94
CA ARG A 229 17.54 -0.99 -33.14
C ARG A 229 17.46 -0.53 -31.70
N VAL A 230 17.19 -1.45 -30.79
CA VAL A 230 17.07 -1.16 -29.34
C VAL A 230 18.29 -1.67 -28.63
N TYR A 231 18.95 -0.78 -27.94
CA TYR A 231 20.11 -1.07 -27.12
C TYR A 231 19.73 -0.97 -25.63
N MET A 232 20.11 -1.98 -24.85
CA MET A 232 20.06 -1.95 -23.40
C MET A 232 21.36 -1.31 -22.90
N VAL A 233 21.23 -0.26 -22.10
CA VAL A 233 22.34 0.42 -21.42
C VAL A 233 22.31 0.04 -19.96
N TYR A 234 23.46 -0.33 -19.40
CA TYR A 234 23.68 -0.67 -17.99
C TYR A 234 24.46 0.45 -17.33
N LEU A 235 23.84 1.15 -16.39
CA LEU A 235 24.39 2.25 -15.64
C LEU A 235 24.60 1.80 -14.18
N TYR A 236 25.84 1.87 -13.70
CA TYR A 236 26.20 1.50 -12.34
C TYR A 236 26.40 2.76 -11.49
N VAL A 237 25.71 2.86 -10.35
CA VAL A 237 25.82 3.98 -9.41
C VAL A 237 25.96 3.45 -7.98
N GLU A 238 26.59 4.25 -7.11
CA GLU A 238 26.70 3.96 -5.67
C GLU A 238 25.44 4.40 -4.93
N HIS A 239 24.89 5.53 -5.32
CA HIS A 239 23.70 6.09 -4.70
C HIS A 239 22.52 6.08 -5.67
N PRO A 240 21.35 5.61 -5.26
CA PRO A 240 20.18 5.52 -6.14
C PRO A 240 19.69 6.89 -6.65
N GLU A 241 19.96 7.98 -5.90
CA GLU A 241 19.65 9.35 -6.29
C GLU A 241 20.41 9.79 -7.55
N ASP A 242 21.60 9.27 -7.77
CA ASP A 242 22.41 9.58 -8.93
C ASP A 242 21.74 9.15 -10.24
N ILE A 243 20.87 8.14 -10.18
CA ILE A 243 20.08 7.71 -11.34
C ILE A 243 19.20 8.85 -11.86
N PHE A 244 18.64 9.66 -10.96
CA PHE A 244 17.76 10.77 -11.34
C PHE A 244 18.50 11.87 -12.12
N VAL A 245 19.82 12.01 -11.90
CA VAL A 245 20.66 13.03 -12.53
C VAL A 245 21.38 12.46 -13.76
N LEU A 246 22.06 11.33 -13.59
CA LEU A 246 22.95 10.79 -14.63
C LEU A 246 22.18 10.16 -15.79
N ARG A 247 21.05 9.50 -15.52
CA ARG A 247 20.21 8.91 -16.57
C ARG A 247 19.78 9.93 -17.63
N PRO A 248 19.11 11.05 -17.27
CA PRO A 248 18.71 12.06 -18.26
C PRO A 248 19.90 12.66 -19.02
N GLN A 249 21.00 12.95 -18.32
CA GLN A 249 22.20 13.55 -18.93
C GLN A 249 22.84 12.63 -19.95
N ILE A 250 23.03 11.35 -19.60
CA ILE A 250 23.62 10.35 -20.52
C ILE A 250 22.73 10.16 -21.75
N VAL A 251 21.42 10.06 -21.55
CA VAL A 251 20.46 9.89 -22.66
C VAL A 251 20.49 11.10 -23.57
N GLU A 252 20.49 12.32 -23.02
CA GLU A 252 20.55 13.57 -23.76
C GLU A 252 21.86 13.67 -24.58
N ASP A 253 23.00 13.37 -23.98
CA ASP A 253 24.30 13.42 -24.67
C ASP A 253 24.41 12.37 -25.79
N VAL A 254 23.85 11.16 -25.57
CA VAL A 254 23.79 10.13 -26.59
C VAL A 254 22.95 10.60 -27.79
N PHE A 255 21.76 11.15 -27.55
CA PHE A 255 20.93 11.66 -28.64
C PHE A 255 21.50 12.88 -29.33
N LYS A 256 22.10 13.82 -28.61
CA LYS A 256 22.82 14.96 -29.23
C LYS A 256 23.90 14.49 -30.19
N ARG A 257 24.67 13.49 -29.79
CA ARG A 257 25.73 12.94 -30.63
C ARG A 257 25.20 12.19 -31.82
N TRP A 258 24.13 11.41 -31.62
CA TRP A 258 23.44 10.69 -32.68
C TRP A 258 22.85 11.65 -33.73
N ASP A 259 22.18 12.72 -33.31
CA ASP A 259 21.63 13.75 -34.22
C ASP A 259 22.71 14.40 -35.09
N MET A 260 23.91 14.67 -34.53
CA MET A 260 25.04 15.20 -35.29
C MET A 260 25.51 14.21 -36.37
N GLU A 261 25.60 12.92 -36.08
CA GLU A 261 26.00 11.91 -37.06
C GLU A 261 24.92 11.69 -38.12
N ARG A 262 23.65 11.72 -37.71
CA ARG A 262 22.52 11.64 -38.64
C ARG A 262 22.47 12.80 -39.63
N ALA A 263 22.82 14.00 -39.19
CA ALA A 263 22.89 15.18 -40.05
C ALA A 263 23.99 15.05 -41.11
N LYS A 264 25.17 14.50 -40.77
CA LYS A 264 26.27 14.26 -41.73
C LYS A 264 25.91 13.25 -42.82
N GLY A 265 25.07 12.24 -42.50
CA GLY A 265 24.65 11.22 -43.46
C GLY A 265 23.59 11.71 -44.44
N LYS A 266 23.00 12.90 -44.24
CA LYS A 266 22.04 13.56 -45.13
C LYS A 266 22.63 14.63 -46.04
N ALA A 267 23.86 15.06 -45.78
CA ALA A 267 24.63 16.00 -46.59
C ALA A 267 25.51 15.23 -47.59
#